data_16dcf43230e3231499ba98912c7de4ad
#
_entry.id   16dcf43230e3231499ba98912c7de4ad
#
_cell.length_a   1.000
_cell.length_b   1.000
_cell.length_c   1.000
_cell.angle_alpha   90.00
_cell.angle_beta   90.00
_cell.angle_gamma   90.00
#
_symmetry.space_group_name_H-M   'P 1'
#
loop_
_entity.id
_entity.type
_entity.pdbx_description
1 polymer ?
#
loop_
_entity_poly.entity_id
_entity_poly.type
_entity_poly.pdbx_seq_one_letter_code
_entity_poly.pdbx_strand_id
1 'polypeptide(L)'
;MLSDSRVSLQDVSFTYEEAPSPALSEISAAIRPGEFIAVLGHNGSGKSTLAKLVNALYIPSKGNVVVCGYDTRDEKLVWEIRRRAGMIFQNPDNQIVATVVKEDVAFGLENLGVPTEEMIPRIEQALSVVRMTKYMDSAPHMLSGGQKQRVAIAGILAMEPSVIIADEATAMLDPSGRKEVLETVRMLNQTKGITVLWITHFMEEAAQADRVLVITDGKIELEGTPAEVFDHVEKMKEMHLDVPHMTSLADELRKEGMPLPGGILTVEDMAREVEKVLCPSKSAT
;
A
#
# COMPACT_ATOMS: atom_id res chain seq x y z
N MET A 1 8.38 9.19 21.39
CA MET A 1 7.31 8.74 20.47
C MET A 1 7.79 7.94 19.25
N LEU A 2 9.09 7.86 18.94
CA LEU A 2 9.64 7.11 17.81
C LEU A 2 10.05 5.66 18.14
N SER A 3 10.09 5.29 19.42
CA SER A 3 10.53 3.96 19.87
C SER A 3 9.53 2.83 19.60
N ASP A 4 8.32 3.14 19.14
CA ASP A 4 7.22 2.18 19.01
C ASP A 4 6.68 2.09 17.57
N SER A 5 7.38 2.68 16.59
CA SER A 5 6.99 2.63 15.19
C SER A 5 7.56 1.40 14.48
N ARG A 6 6.78 0.81 13.55
CA ARG A 6 7.23 -0.28 12.68
C ARG A 6 8.15 0.24 11.58
N VAL A 7 7.83 1.41 11.03
CA VAL A 7 8.65 2.16 10.08
C VAL A 7 8.76 3.60 10.57
N SER A 8 9.97 4.15 10.60
CA SER A 8 10.25 5.53 10.97
C SER A 8 11.09 6.20 9.90
N LEU A 9 10.63 7.34 9.42
CA LEU A 9 11.34 8.23 8.53
C LEU A 9 11.60 9.54 9.27
N GLN A 10 12.85 10.01 9.27
CA GLN A 10 13.27 11.23 9.97
C GLN A 10 14.06 12.11 9.00
N ASP A 11 13.46 13.23 8.59
CA ASP A 11 14.05 14.24 7.69
C ASP A 11 14.69 13.63 6.44
N VAL A 12 14.01 12.63 5.87
CA VAL A 12 14.50 11.80 4.78
C VAL A 12 14.49 12.59 3.48
N SER A 13 15.66 12.72 2.85
CA SER A 13 15.79 13.22 1.49
C SER A 13 16.51 12.21 0.63
N PHE A 14 16.15 12.15 -0.65
CA PHE A 14 16.79 11.28 -1.62
C PHE A 14 16.90 11.96 -3.00
N THR A 15 18.08 11.88 -3.58
CA THR A 15 18.36 12.40 -4.93
C THR A 15 18.95 11.27 -5.76
N TYR A 16 18.40 11.02 -6.94
CA TYR A 16 18.99 10.08 -7.91
C TYR A 16 20.30 10.64 -8.45
N GLU A 17 21.23 9.75 -8.81
CA GLU A 17 22.44 10.15 -9.55
C GLU A 17 22.02 10.93 -10.81
N GLU A 18 22.73 12.01 -11.10
CA GLU A 18 22.47 12.91 -12.24
C GLU A 18 21.12 13.69 -12.19
N ALA A 19 20.26 13.51 -11.18
CA ALA A 19 19.03 14.30 -11.08
C ALA A 19 19.32 15.71 -10.55
N PRO A 20 18.72 16.76 -11.16
CA PRO A 20 18.96 18.16 -10.77
C PRO A 20 18.25 18.52 -9.44
N SER A 21 17.29 17.72 -9.01
CA SER A 21 16.47 17.96 -7.80
C SER A 21 16.23 16.67 -7.04
N PRO A 22 16.01 16.75 -5.72
CA PRO A 22 15.66 15.59 -4.92
C PRO A 22 14.29 15.02 -5.31
N ALA A 23 14.20 13.69 -5.33
CA ALA A 23 12.94 12.97 -5.51
C ALA A 23 12.10 12.94 -4.23
N LEU A 24 12.76 13.06 -3.06
CA LEU A 24 12.14 13.26 -1.75
C LEU A 24 12.90 14.30 -0.96
N SER A 25 12.20 15.18 -0.26
CA SER A 25 12.74 16.29 0.52
C SER A 25 12.14 16.33 1.91
N GLU A 26 12.96 16.06 2.94
CA GLU A 26 12.64 16.24 4.36
C GLU A 26 11.36 15.47 4.79
N ILE A 27 11.18 14.26 4.26
CA ILE A 27 10.06 13.39 4.62
C ILE A 27 10.24 12.90 6.05
N SER A 28 9.27 13.20 6.91
CA SER A 28 9.19 12.67 8.28
C SER A 28 7.83 12.03 8.49
N ALA A 29 7.83 10.73 8.81
CA ALA A 29 6.61 9.97 9.09
C ALA A 29 6.94 8.78 10.00
N ALA A 30 5.97 8.37 10.81
CA ALA A 30 6.05 7.16 11.63
C ALA A 30 4.85 6.27 11.36
N ILE A 31 5.09 5.01 11.00
CA ILE A 31 4.04 4.02 10.75
C ILE A 31 4.01 3.05 11.93
N ARG A 32 2.85 2.88 12.54
CA ARG A 32 2.67 2.04 13.72
C ARG A 32 2.61 0.56 13.36
N PRO A 33 2.94 -0.34 14.30
CA PRO A 33 2.68 -1.77 14.11
C PRO A 33 1.20 -2.03 13.80
N GLY A 34 0.94 -2.81 12.74
CA GLY A 34 -0.41 -3.17 12.32
C GLY A 34 -1.20 -2.05 11.62
N GLU A 35 -0.60 -0.89 11.36
CA GLU A 35 -1.25 0.20 10.64
C GLU A 35 -1.29 -0.09 9.14
N PHE A 36 -2.43 0.18 8.51
CA PHE A 36 -2.59 0.19 7.06
C PHE A 36 -2.55 1.64 6.57
N ILE A 37 -1.44 2.06 5.98
CA ILE A 37 -1.27 3.42 5.48
C ILE A 37 -1.30 3.44 3.96
N ALA A 38 -2.10 4.33 3.38
CA ALA A 38 -2.09 4.60 1.94
C ALA A 38 -1.19 5.79 1.61
N VAL A 39 -0.45 5.70 0.50
CA VAL A 39 0.37 6.79 -0.04
C VAL A 39 -0.16 7.18 -1.40
N LEU A 40 -0.63 8.41 -1.51
CA LEU A 40 -1.13 9.02 -2.73
C LEU A 40 -0.18 10.07 -3.27
N GLY A 41 -0.33 10.41 -4.54
CA GLY A 41 0.42 11.47 -5.23
C GLY A 41 0.42 11.25 -6.73
N HIS A 42 0.68 12.28 -7.50
CA HIS A 42 0.81 12.19 -8.95
C HIS A 42 2.05 11.37 -9.38
N ASN A 43 2.14 11.02 -10.66
CA ASN A 43 3.30 10.32 -11.19
C ASN A 43 4.56 11.18 -11.04
N GLY A 44 5.65 10.58 -10.53
CA GLY A 44 6.89 11.31 -10.25
C GLY A 44 6.94 12.04 -8.90
N SER A 45 5.89 12.00 -8.06
CA SER A 45 5.88 12.67 -6.76
C SER A 45 6.81 12.06 -5.69
N GLY A 46 7.44 10.90 -5.96
CA GLY A 46 8.38 10.25 -5.03
C GLY A 46 7.88 8.99 -4.33
N LYS A 47 6.63 8.55 -4.55
CA LYS A 47 6.02 7.37 -3.85
C LYS A 47 6.84 6.09 -3.97
N SER A 48 7.20 5.69 -5.20
CA SER A 48 8.02 4.48 -5.43
C SER A 48 9.44 4.63 -4.86
N THR A 49 9.96 5.86 -4.80
CA THR A 49 11.23 6.15 -4.13
C THR A 49 11.12 5.91 -2.63
N LEU A 50 10.03 6.37 -2.01
CA LEU A 50 9.72 6.11 -0.60
C LEU A 50 9.63 4.60 -0.32
N ALA A 51 8.89 3.85 -1.15
CA ALA A 51 8.80 2.38 -1.05
C ALA A 51 10.17 1.70 -1.06
N LYS A 52 11.05 2.11 -1.99
CA LYS A 52 12.39 1.54 -2.14
C LYS A 52 13.32 1.90 -0.99
N LEU A 53 13.16 3.08 -0.38
CA LEU A 53 13.89 3.47 0.83
C LEU A 53 13.45 2.63 2.04
N VAL A 54 12.14 2.37 2.18
CA VAL A 54 11.60 1.53 3.27
C VAL A 54 12.05 0.06 3.11
N ASN A 55 12.18 -0.44 1.88
CA ASN A 55 12.70 -1.80 1.63
C ASN A 55 14.25 -1.89 1.63
N ALA A 56 14.95 -0.78 1.91
CA ALA A 56 16.41 -0.70 1.81
C ALA A 56 16.96 -1.10 0.41
N LEU A 57 16.20 -0.85 -0.66
CA LEU A 57 16.70 -0.90 -2.03
C LEU A 57 17.50 0.36 -2.37
N TYR A 58 17.12 1.47 -1.77
CA TYR A 58 17.87 2.72 -1.80
C TYR A 58 18.24 3.14 -0.37
N ILE A 59 19.34 3.89 -0.26
CA ILE A 59 19.79 4.49 0.99
C ILE A 59 19.48 5.98 0.92
N PRO A 60 18.91 6.60 1.95
CA PRO A 60 18.60 8.02 1.92
C PRO A 60 19.85 8.87 1.78
N SER A 61 19.78 9.95 0.99
CA SER A 61 20.88 10.90 0.84
C SER A 61 21.07 11.75 2.12
N LYS A 62 19.97 12.00 2.85
CA LYS A 62 19.93 12.67 4.16
C LYS A 62 18.84 12.05 5.01
N GLY A 63 18.96 12.23 6.32
CA GLY A 63 17.99 11.71 7.28
C GLY A 63 18.19 10.23 7.58
N ASN A 64 17.17 9.62 8.16
CA ASN A 64 17.22 8.23 8.62
C ASN A 64 15.93 7.48 8.34
N VAL A 65 16.05 6.24 7.86
CA VAL A 65 14.93 5.29 7.70
C VAL A 65 15.22 4.08 8.58
N VAL A 66 14.31 3.80 9.52
CA VAL A 66 14.38 2.64 10.41
C VAL A 66 13.16 1.75 10.15
N VAL A 67 13.38 0.48 9.90
CA VAL A 67 12.34 -0.51 9.62
C VAL A 67 12.48 -1.69 10.57
N CYS A 68 11.43 -1.97 11.34
CA CYS A 68 11.44 -3.02 12.36
C CYS A 68 12.63 -2.90 13.35
N GLY A 69 13.07 -1.67 13.65
CA GLY A 69 14.21 -1.39 14.53
C GLY A 69 15.59 -1.41 13.83
N TYR A 70 15.66 -1.66 12.53
CA TYR A 70 16.90 -1.71 11.75
C TYR A 70 17.07 -0.46 10.88
N ASP A 71 18.24 0.16 10.95
CA ASP A 71 18.61 1.31 10.11
C ASP A 71 18.94 0.83 8.70
N THR A 72 18.32 1.42 7.67
CA THR A 72 18.52 1.04 6.26
C THR A 72 19.92 1.37 5.74
N ARG A 73 20.69 2.21 6.44
CA ARG A 73 22.08 2.57 6.08
C ARG A 73 23.10 1.49 6.51
N ASP A 74 22.73 0.59 7.41
CA ASP A 74 23.61 -0.51 7.80
C ASP A 74 23.49 -1.67 6.82
N GLU A 75 24.46 -1.77 5.92
CA GLU A 75 24.50 -2.80 4.88
C GLU A 75 24.40 -4.23 5.44
N LYS A 76 24.88 -4.46 6.69
CA LYS A 76 24.81 -5.76 7.34
C LYS A 76 23.40 -6.16 7.74
N LEU A 77 22.50 -5.17 7.90
CA LEU A 77 21.11 -5.36 8.33
C LEU A 77 20.11 -5.38 7.16
N VAL A 78 20.55 -5.15 5.92
CA VAL A 78 19.67 -5.13 4.74
C VAL A 78 18.87 -6.43 4.60
N TRP A 79 19.50 -7.59 4.86
CA TRP A 79 18.80 -8.87 4.84
C TRP A 79 17.71 -8.98 5.90
N GLU A 80 17.98 -8.48 7.11
CA GLU A 80 17.01 -8.46 8.20
C GLU A 80 15.84 -7.53 7.91
N ILE A 81 16.09 -6.43 7.20
CA ILE A 81 15.04 -5.52 6.73
C ILE A 81 14.18 -6.21 5.68
N ARG A 82 14.78 -6.73 4.60
CA ARG A 82 14.06 -7.37 3.48
C ARG A 82 13.29 -8.61 3.88
N ARG A 83 13.81 -9.38 4.84
CA ARG A 83 13.09 -10.49 5.43
C ARG A 83 11.79 -10.07 6.10
N ARG A 84 11.75 -8.88 6.72
CA ARG A 84 10.62 -8.35 7.49
C ARG A 84 9.72 -7.42 6.68
N ALA A 85 10.25 -6.79 5.66
CA ALA A 85 9.55 -5.83 4.82
C ALA A 85 9.53 -6.33 3.37
N GLY A 86 8.52 -7.11 3.03
CA GLY A 86 8.30 -7.64 1.68
C GLY A 86 7.78 -6.54 0.76
N MET A 87 8.34 -6.41 -0.44
CA MET A 87 7.91 -5.43 -1.44
C MET A 87 7.26 -6.11 -2.64
N ILE A 88 6.10 -5.62 -3.02
CA ILE A 88 5.36 -6.03 -4.21
C ILE A 88 5.49 -4.89 -5.24
N PHE A 89 6.06 -5.21 -6.39
CA PHE A 89 6.30 -4.24 -7.46
C PHE A 89 5.07 -4.07 -8.36
N GLN A 90 4.97 -2.91 -9.00
CA GLN A 90 3.91 -2.58 -9.96
C GLN A 90 3.87 -3.57 -11.13
N ASN A 91 5.03 -3.92 -11.69
CA ASN A 91 5.13 -4.90 -12.78
C ASN A 91 5.61 -6.26 -12.24
N PRO A 92 4.77 -7.30 -12.28
CA PRO A 92 5.14 -8.62 -11.79
C PRO A 92 6.29 -9.29 -12.57
N ASP A 93 6.52 -8.92 -13.83
CA ASP A 93 7.64 -9.46 -14.61
C ASP A 93 9.01 -9.01 -14.05
N ASN A 94 9.06 -7.95 -13.25
CA ASN A 94 10.26 -7.52 -12.54
C ASN A 94 10.51 -8.31 -11.24
N GLN A 95 9.55 -9.13 -10.81
CA GLN A 95 9.58 -9.86 -9.55
C GLN A 95 9.65 -11.37 -9.75
N ILE A 96 8.96 -11.90 -10.76
CA ILE A 96 8.93 -13.34 -11.06
C ILE A 96 10.26 -13.76 -11.70
N VAL A 97 10.92 -14.75 -11.10
CA VAL A 97 12.27 -15.23 -11.50
C VAL A 97 12.31 -16.69 -11.88
N ALA A 98 11.36 -17.51 -11.41
CA ALA A 98 11.36 -18.95 -11.67
C ALA A 98 10.51 -19.33 -12.89
N THR A 99 10.72 -20.56 -13.39
CA THR A 99 10.00 -21.12 -14.54
C THR A 99 8.72 -21.84 -14.15
N VAL A 100 8.48 -22.09 -12.87
CA VAL A 100 7.28 -22.71 -12.31
C VAL A 100 6.77 -21.88 -11.15
N VAL A 101 5.46 -21.69 -11.05
CA VAL A 101 4.82 -20.84 -10.04
C VAL A 101 5.21 -21.22 -8.62
N LYS A 102 5.15 -22.50 -8.25
CA LYS A 102 5.53 -22.93 -6.88
C LYS A 102 7.01 -22.66 -6.55
N GLU A 103 7.88 -22.75 -7.54
CA GLU A 103 9.32 -22.47 -7.37
C GLU A 103 9.54 -20.96 -7.19
N ASP A 104 8.75 -20.13 -7.88
CA ASP A 104 8.80 -18.69 -7.72
C ASP A 104 8.36 -18.26 -6.31
N VAL A 105 7.27 -18.84 -5.80
CA VAL A 105 6.81 -18.61 -4.43
C VAL A 105 7.80 -19.17 -3.40
N ALA A 106 8.49 -20.29 -3.71
CA ALA A 106 9.53 -20.86 -2.85
C ALA A 106 10.78 -19.99 -2.76
N PHE A 107 11.11 -19.23 -3.80
CA PHE A 107 12.36 -18.47 -3.92
C PHE A 107 12.69 -17.60 -2.69
N GLY A 108 11.67 -16.88 -2.18
CA GLY A 108 11.82 -16.08 -0.95
C GLY A 108 12.11 -16.94 0.28
N LEU A 109 11.45 -18.09 0.41
CA LEU A 109 11.62 -19.02 1.52
C LEU A 109 13.00 -19.69 1.50
N GLU A 110 13.48 -20.07 0.32
CA GLU A 110 14.84 -20.62 0.12
C GLU A 110 15.92 -19.64 0.56
N ASN A 111 15.78 -18.37 0.14
CA ASN A 111 16.70 -17.31 0.55
C ASN A 111 16.67 -17.03 2.06
N LEU A 112 15.55 -17.31 2.73
CA LEU A 112 15.41 -17.22 4.18
C LEU A 112 15.94 -18.47 4.91
N GLY A 113 16.35 -19.53 4.17
CA GLY A 113 16.80 -20.78 4.74
C GLY A 113 15.70 -21.58 5.46
N VAL A 114 14.43 -21.41 5.00
CA VAL A 114 13.30 -22.17 5.57
C VAL A 114 13.47 -23.65 5.21
N PRO A 115 13.29 -24.61 6.14
CA PRO A 115 13.35 -26.04 5.84
C PRO A 115 12.30 -26.45 4.82
N THR A 116 12.65 -27.34 3.89
CA THR A 116 11.76 -27.80 2.81
C THR A 116 10.41 -28.30 3.32
N GLU A 117 10.40 -28.94 4.47
CA GLU A 117 9.19 -29.48 5.12
C GLU A 117 8.19 -28.38 5.50
N GLU A 118 8.70 -27.19 5.84
CA GLU A 118 7.88 -26.02 6.16
C GLU A 118 7.52 -25.20 4.92
N MET A 119 8.30 -25.25 3.84
CA MET A 119 8.05 -24.48 2.62
C MET A 119 6.76 -24.89 1.94
N ILE A 120 6.52 -26.20 1.77
CA ILE A 120 5.37 -26.73 1.02
C ILE A 120 4.06 -26.20 1.57
N PRO A 121 3.74 -26.33 2.89
CA PRO A 121 2.49 -25.80 3.42
C PRO A 121 2.40 -24.28 3.34
N ARG A 122 3.50 -23.53 3.44
CA ARG A 122 3.50 -22.07 3.28
C ARG A 122 3.20 -21.64 1.84
N ILE A 123 3.77 -22.35 0.85
CA ILE A 123 3.52 -22.12 -0.58
C ILE A 123 2.04 -22.37 -0.90
N GLU A 124 1.52 -23.53 -0.48
CA GLU A 124 0.11 -23.89 -0.69
C GLU A 124 -0.83 -22.88 -0.06
N GLN A 125 -0.57 -22.48 1.18
CA GLN A 125 -1.36 -21.48 1.88
C GLN A 125 -1.29 -20.11 1.16
N ALA A 126 -0.12 -19.64 0.77
CA ALA A 126 0.04 -18.38 0.08
C ALA A 126 -0.68 -18.36 -1.27
N LEU A 127 -0.55 -19.43 -2.07
CA LEU A 127 -1.26 -19.57 -3.34
C LEU A 127 -2.78 -19.69 -3.15
N SER A 128 -3.23 -20.33 -2.08
CA SER A 128 -4.67 -20.42 -1.76
C SER A 128 -5.25 -19.05 -1.44
N VAL A 129 -4.55 -18.23 -0.65
CA VAL A 129 -4.96 -16.88 -0.26
C VAL A 129 -5.21 -15.99 -1.48
N VAL A 130 -4.36 -16.09 -2.51
CA VAL A 130 -4.49 -15.32 -3.77
C VAL A 130 -5.27 -16.08 -4.87
N ARG A 131 -5.89 -17.23 -4.55
CA ARG A 131 -6.68 -18.08 -5.47
C ARG A 131 -5.88 -18.58 -6.68
N MET A 132 -4.60 -18.90 -6.47
CA MET A 132 -3.69 -19.37 -7.52
C MET A 132 -3.29 -20.85 -7.38
N THR A 133 -3.86 -21.61 -6.44
CA THR A 133 -3.51 -23.01 -6.17
C THR A 133 -3.54 -23.89 -7.42
N LYS A 134 -4.53 -23.73 -8.30
CA LYS A 134 -4.66 -24.51 -9.55
C LYS A 134 -3.55 -24.25 -10.56
N TYR A 135 -2.78 -23.19 -10.39
CA TYR A 135 -1.67 -22.81 -11.27
C TYR A 135 -0.30 -23.12 -10.66
N MET A 136 -0.26 -23.83 -9.53
CA MET A 136 0.96 -24.08 -8.77
C MET A 136 2.08 -24.72 -9.62
N ASP A 137 1.73 -25.65 -10.52
CA ASP A 137 2.66 -26.34 -11.41
C ASP A 137 2.74 -25.69 -12.82
N SER A 138 2.10 -24.55 -13.03
CA SER A 138 2.10 -23.85 -14.32
C SER A 138 3.35 -22.99 -14.48
N ALA A 139 3.71 -22.72 -15.73
CA ALA A 139 4.78 -21.78 -16.04
C ALA A 139 4.25 -20.33 -15.98
N PRO A 140 4.95 -19.39 -15.33
CA PRO A 140 4.50 -18.00 -15.21
C PRO A 140 4.22 -17.29 -16.54
N HIS A 141 4.95 -17.63 -17.61
CA HIS A 141 4.72 -17.03 -18.93
C HIS A 141 3.36 -17.42 -19.56
N MET A 142 2.70 -18.46 -19.06
CA MET A 142 1.36 -18.89 -19.47
C MET A 142 0.26 -18.13 -18.74
N LEU A 143 0.60 -17.30 -17.74
CA LEU A 143 -0.34 -16.57 -16.92
C LEU A 143 -0.64 -15.18 -17.49
N SER A 144 -1.88 -14.69 -17.28
CA SER A 144 -2.20 -13.28 -17.52
C SER A 144 -1.45 -12.35 -16.58
N GLY A 145 -1.32 -11.07 -16.91
CA GLY A 145 -0.65 -10.09 -16.05
C GLY A 145 -1.23 -10.05 -14.63
N GLY A 146 -2.56 -10.11 -14.49
CA GLY A 146 -3.22 -10.18 -13.18
C GLY A 146 -2.93 -11.47 -12.41
N GLN A 147 -2.81 -12.62 -13.09
CA GLN A 147 -2.41 -13.87 -12.46
C GLN A 147 -0.95 -13.84 -12.01
N LYS A 148 -0.05 -13.28 -12.82
CA LYS A 148 1.35 -13.05 -12.44
C LYS A 148 1.46 -12.17 -11.20
N GLN A 149 0.67 -11.09 -11.13
CA GLN A 149 0.65 -10.21 -9.96
C GLN A 149 0.20 -10.95 -8.69
N ARG A 150 -0.80 -11.83 -8.79
CA ARG A 150 -1.21 -12.67 -7.66
C ARG A 150 -0.11 -13.64 -7.22
N VAL A 151 0.65 -14.20 -8.16
CA VAL A 151 1.82 -15.05 -7.84
C VAL A 151 2.90 -14.25 -7.13
N ALA A 152 3.23 -13.05 -7.62
CA ALA A 152 4.18 -12.15 -6.96
C ALA A 152 3.76 -11.80 -5.52
N ILE A 153 2.47 -11.55 -5.30
CA ILE A 153 1.90 -11.33 -3.95
C ILE A 153 2.05 -12.60 -3.10
N ALA A 154 1.75 -13.79 -3.66
CA ALA A 154 1.91 -15.06 -2.93
C ALA A 154 3.36 -15.28 -2.47
N GLY A 155 4.35 -14.96 -3.31
CA GLY A 155 5.78 -15.04 -2.94
C GLY A 155 6.12 -14.20 -1.71
N ILE A 156 5.57 -12.99 -1.61
CA ILE A 156 5.75 -12.14 -0.44
C ILE A 156 4.98 -12.69 0.78
N LEU A 157 3.75 -13.14 0.60
CA LEU A 157 2.94 -13.67 1.70
C LEU A 157 3.54 -14.95 2.31
N ALA A 158 4.16 -15.82 1.50
CA ALA A 158 4.81 -17.03 1.95
C ALA A 158 5.95 -16.74 2.94
N MET A 159 6.64 -15.61 2.80
CA MET A 159 7.71 -15.17 3.69
C MET A 159 7.19 -14.71 5.07
N GLU A 160 5.89 -14.50 5.25
CA GLU A 160 5.25 -13.99 6.48
C GLU A 160 5.90 -12.70 7.00
N PRO A 161 5.96 -11.65 6.18
CA PRO A 161 6.64 -10.42 6.55
C PRO A 161 5.88 -9.66 7.65
N SER A 162 6.61 -8.83 8.42
CA SER A 162 6.00 -7.90 9.38
C SER A 162 5.47 -6.62 8.73
N VAL A 163 5.99 -6.28 7.54
CA VAL A 163 5.60 -5.12 6.74
C VAL A 163 5.40 -5.56 5.30
N ILE A 164 4.29 -5.17 4.69
CA ILE A 164 4.05 -5.29 3.25
C ILE A 164 4.15 -3.89 2.64
N ILE A 165 4.98 -3.74 1.63
CA ILE A 165 5.11 -2.53 0.82
C ILE A 165 4.54 -2.85 -0.55
N ALA A 166 3.39 -2.28 -0.88
CA ALA A 166 2.73 -2.48 -2.18
C ALA A 166 2.92 -1.22 -3.04
N ASP A 167 3.79 -1.29 -4.03
CA ASP A 167 4.04 -0.19 -4.96
C ASP A 167 3.15 -0.37 -6.19
N GLU A 168 1.96 0.24 -6.18
CA GLU A 168 0.92 0.13 -7.21
C GLU A 168 0.60 -1.33 -7.59
N ALA A 169 0.59 -2.22 -6.60
CA ALA A 169 0.47 -3.67 -6.77
C ALA A 169 -0.83 -4.13 -7.45
N THR A 170 -1.84 -3.27 -7.55
CA THR A 170 -3.14 -3.55 -8.17
C THR A 170 -3.33 -2.92 -9.55
N ALA A 171 -2.37 -2.12 -10.03
CA ALA A 171 -2.50 -1.37 -11.27
C ALA A 171 -2.74 -2.24 -12.52
N MET A 172 -2.19 -3.46 -12.53
CA MET A 172 -2.33 -4.42 -13.64
C MET A 172 -3.57 -5.32 -13.53
N LEU A 173 -4.41 -5.14 -12.50
CA LEU A 173 -5.57 -5.96 -12.23
C LEU A 173 -6.86 -5.30 -12.76
N ASP A 174 -7.82 -6.14 -13.15
CA ASP A 174 -9.20 -5.71 -13.35
C ASP A 174 -9.86 -5.28 -12.03
N PRO A 175 -10.99 -4.55 -12.05
CA PRO A 175 -11.63 -4.05 -10.83
C PRO A 175 -11.94 -5.13 -9.79
N SER A 176 -12.37 -6.34 -10.22
CA SER A 176 -12.63 -7.46 -9.31
C SER A 176 -11.34 -7.95 -8.66
N GLY A 177 -10.29 -8.11 -9.47
CA GLY A 177 -8.97 -8.53 -8.99
C GLY A 177 -8.35 -7.55 -8.00
N ARG A 178 -8.49 -6.24 -8.24
CA ARG A 178 -8.04 -5.19 -7.30
C ARG A 178 -8.72 -5.33 -5.95
N LYS A 179 -10.05 -5.44 -5.96
CA LYS A 179 -10.85 -5.60 -4.75
C LYS A 179 -10.43 -6.84 -3.96
N GLU A 180 -10.30 -7.98 -4.63
CA GLU A 180 -9.90 -9.24 -3.97
C GLU A 180 -8.51 -9.18 -3.34
N VAL A 181 -7.54 -8.56 -4.02
CA VAL A 181 -6.17 -8.39 -3.49
C VAL A 181 -6.17 -7.44 -2.29
N LEU A 182 -6.86 -6.31 -2.39
CA LEU A 182 -6.94 -5.34 -1.30
C LEU A 182 -7.63 -5.96 -0.07
N GLU A 183 -8.77 -6.65 -0.25
CA GLU A 183 -9.47 -7.37 0.83
C GLU A 183 -8.58 -8.42 1.48
N THR A 184 -7.80 -9.15 0.67
CA THR A 184 -6.85 -10.15 1.16
C THR A 184 -5.76 -9.51 2.04
N VAL A 185 -5.12 -8.44 1.56
CA VAL A 185 -4.07 -7.75 2.34
C VAL A 185 -4.66 -7.09 3.58
N ARG A 186 -5.87 -6.53 3.49
CA ARG A 186 -6.59 -5.94 4.63
C ARG A 186 -6.94 -7.00 5.68
N MET A 187 -7.42 -8.16 5.26
CA MET A 187 -7.69 -9.29 6.15
C MET A 187 -6.41 -9.74 6.88
N LEU A 188 -5.29 -9.86 6.18
CA LEU A 188 -4.01 -10.21 6.80
C LEU A 188 -3.50 -9.13 7.77
N ASN A 189 -3.66 -7.85 7.41
CA ASN A 189 -3.37 -6.73 8.30
C ASN A 189 -4.15 -6.85 9.61
N GLN A 190 -5.47 -7.08 9.53
CA GLN A 190 -6.35 -7.16 10.69
C GLN A 190 -6.15 -8.43 11.53
N THR A 191 -5.91 -9.58 10.90
CA THR A 191 -5.83 -10.87 11.60
C THR A 191 -4.43 -11.22 12.09
N LYS A 192 -3.39 -10.81 11.35
CA LYS A 192 -1.98 -11.10 11.67
C LYS A 192 -1.21 -9.87 12.19
N GLY A 193 -1.81 -8.69 12.20
CA GLY A 193 -1.16 -7.45 12.63
C GLY A 193 -0.02 -6.99 11.71
N ILE A 194 -0.06 -7.38 10.42
CA ILE A 194 0.94 -6.97 9.44
C ILE A 194 0.77 -5.47 9.16
N THR A 195 1.86 -4.71 9.20
CA THR A 195 1.87 -3.30 8.80
C THR A 195 1.87 -3.20 7.28
N VAL A 196 1.08 -2.28 6.72
CA VAL A 196 0.96 -2.15 5.26
C VAL A 196 1.26 -0.72 4.84
N LEU A 197 2.19 -0.57 3.89
CA LEU A 197 2.44 0.65 3.12
C LEU A 197 1.87 0.42 1.72
N TRP A 198 0.71 1.03 1.43
CA TRP A 198 -0.05 0.83 0.20
C TRP A 198 0.02 2.03 -0.71
N ILE A 199 0.87 1.98 -1.73
CA ILE A 199 0.96 3.03 -2.74
C ILE A 199 -0.05 2.73 -3.83
N THR A 200 -0.92 3.69 -4.09
CA THR A 200 -1.97 3.56 -5.10
C THR A 200 -2.32 4.90 -5.73
N HIS A 201 -2.93 4.86 -6.89
CA HIS A 201 -3.60 6.00 -7.52
C HIS A 201 -5.14 5.81 -7.54
N PHE A 202 -5.66 4.75 -6.91
CA PHE A 202 -7.09 4.50 -6.78
C PHE A 202 -7.59 5.02 -5.43
N MET A 203 -8.45 6.03 -5.48
CA MET A 203 -8.95 6.71 -4.28
C MET A 203 -9.79 5.78 -3.39
N GLU A 204 -10.53 4.84 -4.01
CA GLU A 204 -11.34 3.84 -3.32
C GLU A 204 -10.48 2.84 -2.53
N GLU A 205 -9.25 2.58 -2.95
CA GLU A 205 -8.30 1.77 -2.20
C GLU A 205 -7.77 2.55 -0.99
N ALA A 206 -7.36 3.81 -1.21
CA ALA A 206 -6.87 4.67 -0.15
C ALA A 206 -7.95 5.00 0.89
N ALA A 207 -9.21 5.06 0.48
CA ALA A 207 -10.35 5.25 1.40
C ALA A 207 -10.52 4.12 2.42
N GLN A 208 -9.91 2.95 2.18
CA GLN A 208 -9.94 1.80 3.10
C GLN A 208 -8.75 1.77 4.07
N ALA A 209 -7.81 2.71 3.97
CA ALA A 209 -6.65 2.79 4.86
C ALA A 209 -7.04 3.36 6.25
N ASP A 210 -6.17 3.12 7.23
CA ASP A 210 -6.31 3.75 8.54
C ASP A 210 -5.83 5.21 8.50
N ARG A 211 -4.83 5.49 7.63
CA ARG A 211 -4.26 6.82 7.41
C ARG A 211 -3.81 6.96 5.95
N VAL A 212 -3.85 8.18 5.46
CA VAL A 212 -3.41 8.57 4.12
C VAL A 212 -2.28 9.58 4.23
N LEU A 213 -1.23 9.38 3.44
CA LEU A 213 -0.20 10.38 3.15
C LEU A 213 -0.34 10.82 1.70
N VAL A 214 -0.38 12.11 1.46
CA VAL A 214 -0.35 12.67 0.10
C VAL A 214 1.01 13.30 -0.14
N ILE A 215 1.72 12.79 -1.15
CA ILE A 215 3.06 13.26 -1.53
C ILE A 215 2.97 14.03 -2.84
N THR A 216 3.45 15.26 -2.82
CA THR A 216 3.58 16.13 -3.99
C THR A 216 4.99 16.72 -4.00
N ASP A 217 5.66 16.69 -5.15
CA ASP A 217 7.02 17.24 -5.35
C ASP A 217 8.02 16.79 -4.27
N GLY A 218 7.92 15.52 -3.89
CA GLY A 218 8.82 14.91 -2.90
C GLY A 218 8.55 15.29 -1.45
N LYS A 219 7.41 15.93 -1.11
CA LYS A 219 7.03 16.34 0.24
C LYS A 219 5.67 15.77 0.65
N ILE A 220 5.46 15.56 1.95
CA ILE A 220 4.14 15.25 2.48
C ILE A 220 3.34 16.56 2.57
N GLU A 221 2.27 16.67 1.78
CA GLU A 221 1.41 17.85 1.73
C GLU A 221 0.14 17.71 2.58
N LEU A 222 -0.37 16.48 2.69
CA LEU A 222 -1.50 16.14 3.55
C LEU A 222 -1.24 14.82 4.26
N GLU A 223 -1.68 14.74 5.50
CA GLU A 223 -1.66 13.53 6.32
C GLU A 223 -2.88 13.53 7.23
N GLY A 224 -3.57 12.40 7.33
CA GLY A 224 -4.75 12.25 8.18
C GLY A 224 -5.49 10.96 7.90
N THR A 225 -6.65 10.79 8.52
CA THR A 225 -7.59 9.74 8.14
C THR A 225 -8.10 9.97 6.70
N PRO A 226 -8.56 8.93 5.99
CA PRO A 226 -9.15 9.10 4.67
C PRO A 226 -10.25 10.18 4.65
N ALA A 227 -11.11 10.21 5.66
CA ALA A 227 -12.18 11.21 5.77
C ALA A 227 -11.64 12.64 5.85
N GLU A 228 -10.59 12.87 6.64
CA GLU A 228 -9.96 14.19 6.77
C GLU A 228 -9.26 14.62 5.48
N VAL A 229 -8.45 13.72 4.90
CA VAL A 229 -7.66 14.03 3.69
C VAL A 229 -8.56 14.30 2.49
N PHE A 230 -9.55 13.45 2.25
CA PHE A 230 -10.44 13.60 1.09
C PHE A 230 -11.48 14.71 1.23
N ASP A 231 -11.72 15.22 2.43
CA ASP A 231 -12.59 16.40 2.61
C ASP A 231 -11.93 17.69 2.07
N HIS A 232 -10.61 17.69 1.85
CA HIS A 232 -9.87 18.77 1.18
C HIS A 232 -9.97 18.67 -0.36
N VAL A 233 -11.19 18.59 -0.91
CA VAL A 233 -11.45 18.33 -2.33
C VAL A 233 -10.69 19.28 -3.25
N GLU A 234 -10.75 20.59 -2.99
CA GLU A 234 -10.08 21.59 -3.84
C GLU A 234 -8.55 21.45 -3.77
N LYS A 235 -7.98 21.22 -2.58
CA LYS A 235 -6.53 21.00 -2.43
C LYS A 235 -6.07 19.72 -3.14
N MET A 236 -6.88 18.64 -3.13
CA MET A 236 -6.59 17.43 -3.89
C MET A 236 -6.56 17.70 -5.40
N LYS A 237 -7.53 18.49 -5.91
CA LYS A 237 -7.56 18.89 -7.33
C LYS A 237 -6.37 19.77 -7.72
N GLU A 238 -5.94 20.70 -6.86
CA GLU A 238 -4.73 21.52 -7.06
C GLU A 238 -3.47 20.67 -7.21
N MET A 239 -3.41 19.54 -6.48
CA MET A 239 -2.34 18.53 -6.56
C MET A 239 -2.52 17.53 -7.73
N HIS A 240 -3.49 17.76 -8.63
CA HIS A 240 -3.86 16.85 -9.71
C HIS A 240 -4.24 15.44 -9.25
N LEU A 241 -4.92 15.37 -8.11
CA LEU A 241 -5.45 14.12 -7.54
C LEU A 241 -6.97 14.19 -7.48
N ASP A 242 -7.60 13.03 -7.69
CA ASP A 242 -9.02 12.87 -7.49
C ASP A 242 -9.36 12.60 -6.01
N VAL A 243 -10.65 12.56 -5.72
CA VAL A 243 -11.21 12.08 -4.45
C VAL A 243 -12.18 10.92 -4.74
N PRO A 244 -12.57 10.11 -3.74
CA PRO A 244 -13.58 9.08 -3.94
C PRO A 244 -14.86 9.64 -4.57
N HIS A 245 -15.51 8.88 -5.43
CA HIS A 245 -16.69 9.35 -6.17
C HIS A 245 -17.79 9.91 -5.27
N MET A 246 -18.01 9.27 -4.10
CA MET A 246 -19.02 9.75 -3.15
C MET A 246 -18.61 11.03 -2.46
N THR A 247 -17.32 11.25 -2.23
CA THR A 247 -16.80 12.52 -1.70
C THR A 247 -17.01 13.65 -2.71
N SER A 248 -16.71 13.41 -4.00
CA SER A 248 -16.96 14.38 -5.07
C SER A 248 -18.44 14.73 -5.18
N LEU A 249 -19.32 13.73 -5.16
CA LEU A 249 -20.77 13.94 -5.19
C LEU A 249 -21.25 14.73 -3.96
N ALA A 250 -20.74 14.41 -2.77
CA ALA A 250 -21.09 15.14 -1.54
C ALA A 250 -20.67 16.62 -1.62
N ASP A 251 -19.50 16.89 -2.18
CA ASP A 251 -18.99 18.24 -2.39
C ASP A 251 -19.88 19.05 -3.35
N GLU A 252 -20.27 18.45 -4.50
CA GLU A 252 -21.20 19.07 -5.44
C GLU A 252 -22.56 19.36 -4.80
N LEU A 253 -23.14 18.40 -4.07
CA LEU A 253 -24.42 18.59 -3.38
C LEU A 253 -24.34 19.65 -2.27
N ARG A 254 -23.20 19.77 -1.58
CA ARG A 254 -22.95 20.85 -0.60
C ARG A 254 -22.93 22.23 -1.28
N LYS A 255 -22.29 22.33 -2.46
CA LYS A 255 -22.28 23.58 -3.26
C LYS A 255 -23.67 23.99 -3.71
N GLU A 256 -24.57 23.02 -3.98
CA GLU A 256 -25.99 23.25 -4.31
C GLU A 256 -26.87 23.48 -3.07
N GLY A 257 -26.29 23.54 -1.86
CA GLY A 257 -26.98 23.89 -0.62
C GLY A 257 -27.53 22.71 0.20
N MET A 258 -27.21 21.46 -0.17
CA MET A 258 -27.59 20.30 0.65
C MET A 258 -26.67 20.21 1.89
N PRO A 259 -27.21 20.14 3.13
CA PRO A 259 -26.41 20.16 4.35
C PRO A 259 -25.81 18.77 4.66
N LEU A 260 -24.90 18.30 3.81
CA LEU A 260 -24.16 17.05 3.99
C LEU A 260 -22.90 17.29 4.83
N PRO A 261 -22.55 16.38 5.75
CA PRO A 261 -21.31 16.46 6.52
C PRO A 261 -20.08 16.20 5.61
N GLY A 262 -18.89 16.54 6.12
CA GLY A 262 -17.62 16.09 5.52
C GLY A 262 -17.35 14.60 5.74
N GLY A 263 -16.31 14.07 5.08
CA GLY A 263 -15.81 12.72 5.31
C GLY A 263 -16.67 11.58 4.74
N ILE A 264 -17.56 11.87 3.78
CA ILE A 264 -18.33 10.85 3.05
C ILE A 264 -17.41 10.18 2.04
N LEU A 265 -17.16 8.86 2.22
CA LEU A 265 -16.24 8.09 1.39
C LEU A 265 -16.93 7.00 0.57
N THR A 266 -18.01 6.43 1.08
CA THR A 266 -18.68 5.26 0.52
C THR A 266 -20.12 5.56 0.08
N VAL A 267 -20.68 4.67 -0.75
CA VAL A 267 -22.10 4.72 -1.14
C VAL A 267 -23.00 4.60 0.08
N GLU A 268 -22.63 3.75 1.03
CA GLU A 268 -23.36 3.52 2.26
C GLU A 268 -23.38 4.78 3.15
N ASP A 269 -22.24 5.48 3.25
CA ASP A 269 -22.16 6.77 3.98
C ASP A 269 -23.06 7.80 3.31
N MET A 270 -22.96 7.94 1.97
CA MET A 270 -23.78 8.86 1.21
C MET A 270 -25.27 8.58 1.40
N ALA A 271 -25.71 7.33 1.24
CA ALA A 271 -27.09 6.95 1.38
C ALA A 271 -27.63 7.29 2.77
N ARG A 272 -26.87 6.97 3.82
CA ARG A 272 -27.21 7.29 5.21
C ARG A 272 -27.37 8.79 5.47
N GLU A 273 -26.45 9.62 4.95
CA GLU A 273 -26.48 11.06 5.19
C GLU A 273 -27.58 11.74 4.36
N VAL A 274 -27.81 11.32 3.13
CA VAL A 274 -28.93 11.81 2.28
C VAL A 274 -30.28 11.44 2.91
N GLU A 275 -30.45 10.21 3.44
CA GLU A 275 -31.68 9.81 4.13
C GLU A 275 -31.97 10.74 5.33
N LYS A 276 -30.97 11.10 6.13
CA LYS A 276 -31.15 12.03 7.25
C LYS A 276 -31.61 13.42 6.80
N VAL A 277 -31.11 13.91 5.67
CA VAL A 277 -31.50 15.22 5.12
C VAL A 277 -32.92 15.18 4.55
N LEU A 278 -33.28 14.13 3.81
CA LEU A 278 -34.59 14.01 3.17
C LEU A 278 -35.71 13.55 4.10
N CYS A 279 -35.38 12.81 5.18
CA CYS A 279 -36.33 12.22 6.11
C CYS A 279 -35.99 12.58 7.58
N PRO A 280 -35.98 13.87 7.96
CA PRO A 280 -35.50 14.30 9.28
C PRO A 280 -36.33 13.77 10.47
N SER A 281 -37.53 13.24 10.24
CA SER A 281 -38.43 12.75 11.28
C SER A 281 -38.22 11.31 11.76
N LYS A 282 -37.29 10.54 11.17
CA LYS A 282 -37.02 9.13 11.53
C LYS A 282 -35.83 8.92 12.47
N SER A 283 -35.05 9.96 12.79
CA SER A 283 -33.82 9.86 13.60
C SER A 283 -33.99 10.27 15.08
N ALA A 284 -35.22 10.42 15.57
CA ALA A 284 -35.54 10.85 16.93
C ALA A 284 -36.42 9.80 17.66
N THR A 285 -36.10 8.51 17.51
CA THR A 285 -36.68 7.46 18.36
C THR A 285 -35.63 6.44 18.73
#